data_2d60503b041107b4f9c0e8cbc98f458b
#
_entry.id   2d60503b041107b4f9c0e8cbc98f458b
#
_cell.length_a   1.000
_cell.length_b   1.000
_cell.length_c   1.000
_cell.angle_alpha   90.00
_cell.angle_beta   90.00
_cell.angle_gamma   90.00
#
_symmetry.space_group_name_H-M   'P 1'
#
loop_
_entity.id
_entity.type
_entity.pdbx_description
1 polymer ?
#
loop_
_entity_poly.entity_id
_entity_poly.type
_entity_poly.pdbx_seq_one_letter_code
_entity_poly.pdbx_strand_id
1 'polypeptide(L)' 'RPKQEQKRVNVDFPLWMINMLDKEARRLGVPRQSIIKVWVAERLEKAS' A
#
# COMPACT_ATOMS: atom_id res chain seq x y z
N ARG A 1 -8.77 9.37 16.33
CA ARG A 1 -8.00 10.28 15.49
C ARG A 1 -8.91 11.26 14.80
N PRO A 2 -8.89 12.49 15.24
CA PRO A 2 -9.90 13.43 14.80
C PRO A 2 -9.77 13.84 13.35
N LYS A 3 -8.57 13.97 12.87
CA LYS A 3 -8.40 14.47 11.54
C LYS A 3 -7.20 13.86 10.88
N GLN A 4 -7.37 13.45 9.65
CA GLN A 4 -6.25 12.88 8.91
C GLN A 4 -5.98 13.72 7.70
N GLU A 5 -4.84 14.34 7.69
CA GLU A 5 -4.38 15.02 6.51
C GLU A 5 -3.71 14.03 5.60
N GLN A 6 -4.10 14.04 4.35
CA GLN A 6 -3.49 13.18 3.37
C GLN A 6 -2.47 13.98 2.60
N LYS A 7 -1.29 13.42 2.49
CA LYS A 7 -0.21 14.06 1.78
C LYS A 7 0.26 13.15 0.68
N ARG A 8 0.43 13.68 -0.52
CA ARG A 8 0.89 12.88 -1.63
C ARG A 8 2.38 12.67 -1.51
N VAL A 9 2.79 11.42 -1.58
CA VAL A 9 4.20 11.05 -1.48
C VAL A 9 4.51 10.15 -2.66
N ASN A 10 5.61 10.44 -3.35
CA ASN A 10 6.06 9.62 -4.47
C ASN A 10 7.13 8.66 -3.98
N VAL A 11 6.92 7.38 -4.26
CA VAL A 11 7.85 6.34 -3.86
C VAL A 11 8.18 5.49 -5.09
N ASP A 12 9.45 5.23 -5.30
CA ASP A 12 9.89 4.37 -6.39
C ASP A 12 9.99 2.94 -5.89
N PHE A 13 9.36 2.03 -6.64
CA PHE A 13 9.40 0.61 -6.31
C PHE A 13 10.18 -0.14 -7.37
N PRO A 14 10.93 -1.16 -6.98
CA PRO A 14 11.51 -2.08 -7.98
C PRO A 14 10.41 -2.73 -8.80
N LEU A 15 10.72 -3.05 -10.03
CA LEU A 15 9.71 -3.60 -10.93
C LEU A 15 9.11 -4.90 -10.40
N TRP A 16 9.94 -5.76 -9.81
CA TRP A 16 9.42 -7.03 -9.30
C TRP A 16 8.38 -6.81 -8.21
N MET A 17 8.58 -5.78 -7.41
CA MET A 17 7.66 -5.47 -6.33
C MET A 17 6.33 -4.97 -6.87
N ILE A 18 6.39 -4.13 -7.90
CA ILE A 18 5.18 -3.64 -8.55
C ILE A 18 4.40 -4.81 -9.14
N ASN A 19 5.09 -5.75 -9.78
CA ASN A 19 4.43 -6.90 -10.38
C ASN A 19 3.72 -7.75 -9.33
N MET A 20 4.35 -7.94 -8.19
CA MET A 20 3.74 -8.72 -7.12
C MET A 20 2.53 -8.00 -6.52
N LEU A 21 2.63 -6.69 -6.37
CA LEU A 21 1.50 -5.90 -5.87
C LEU A 21 0.32 -5.96 -6.82
N ASP A 22 0.60 -5.86 -8.12
CA ASP A 22 -0.46 -5.95 -9.13
C ASP A 22 -1.14 -7.31 -9.10
N LYS A 23 -0.35 -8.36 -8.95
CA LYS A 23 -0.88 -9.71 -8.90
C LYS A 23 -1.82 -9.88 -7.71
N GLU A 24 -1.39 -9.40 -6.57
CA GLU A 24 -2.18 -9.49 -5.36
C GLU A 24 -3.45 -8.66 -5.45
N ALA A 25 -3.33 -7.45 -5.99
CA ALA A 25 -4.48 -6.58 -6.16
C ALA A 25 -5.52 -7.22 -7.08
N ARG A 26 -5.06 -7.86 -8.14
CA ARG A 26 -5.95 -8.54 -9.07
C ARG A 26 -6.65 -9.71 -8.40
N ARG A 27 -5.91 -10.45 -7.59
CA ARG A 27 -6.48 -11.58 -6.88
C ARG A 27 -7.59 -11.15 -5.94
N LEU A 28 -7.42 -10.01 -5.30
CA LEU A 28 -8.39 -9.50 -4.33
C LEU A 28 -9.44 -8.60 -4.94
N GLY A 29 -9.27 -8.22 -6.21
CA GLY A 29 -10.24 -7.38 -6.88
C GLY A 29 -10.22 -5.95 -6.40
N VAL A 30 -9.06 -5.43 -6.01
CA VAL A 30 -8.93 -4.05 -5.53
C VAL A 30 -7.81 -3.36 -6.27
N PRO A 31 -7.77 -2.02 -6.25
CA PRO A 31 -6.67 -1.29 -6.87
C PRO A 31 -5.34 -1.55 -6.14
N ARG A 32 -4.24 -1.47 -6.88
CA ARG A 32 -2.93 -1.67 -6.29
C ARG A 32 -2.67 -0.73 -5.12
N GLN A 33 -3.12 0.50 -5.23
CA GLN A 33 -2.91 1.48 -4.17
C GLN A 33 -3.54 1.04 -2.85
N SER A 34 -4.67 0.35 -2.92
CA SER A 34 -5.31 -0.14 -1.72
C SER A 34 -4.45 -1.19 -1.03
N ILE A 35 -3.84 -2.07 -1.80
CA ILE A 35 -2.95 -3.10 -1.24
C ILE A 35 -1.76 -2.45 -0.55
N ILE A 36 -1.17 -1.47 -1.21
CA ILE A 36 -0.01 -0.78 -0.65
C ILE A 36 -0.38 -0.14 0.68
N LYS A 37 -1.50 0.55 0.73
CA LYS A 37 -1.91 1.24 1.95
C LYS A 37 -2.17 0.27 3.09
N VAL A 38 -2.84 -0.83 2.80
CA VAL A 38 -3.16 -1.80 3.84
C VAL A 38 -1.89 -2.43 4.39
N TRP A 39 -0.98 -2.85 3.50
CA TRP A 39 0.24 -3.50 3.94
C TRP A 39 1.14 -2.56 4.74
N VAL A 40 1.21 -1.30 4.31
CA VAL A 40 2.00 -0.31 5.04
C VAL A 40 1.38 -0.05 6.41
N ALA A 41 0.07 0.08 6.47
CA ALA A 41 -0.61 0.29 7.74
C ALA A 41 -0.38 -0.87 8.69
N GLU A 42 -0.48 -2.09 8.19
CA GLU A 42 -0.27 -3.28 9.02
C GLU A 42 1.15 -3.31 9.57
N ARG A 43 2.12 -2.99 8.73
CA ARG A 43 3.51 -3.00 9.16
C ARG A 43 3.77 -1.95 10.22
N LEU A 44 3.20 -0.77 10.04
CA LEU A 44 3.38 0.31 11.00
C LEU A 44 2.74 -0.02 12.34
N GLU A 45 1.59 -0.66 12.31
CA GLU A 45 0.94 -1.08 13.55
C GLU A 45 1.75 -2.10 14.29
N LYS A 46 2.38 -3.01 13.56
CA LYS A 46 3.23 -4.01 14.20
C LYS A 46 4.48 -3.39 14.78
N ALA A 47 4.98 -2.33 14.18
CA ALA A 47 6.19 -1.68 14.62
C ALA A 47 5.96 -0.84 15.87
N SER A 48 4.73 -0.44 16.13
CA SER A 48 4.44 0.28 17.36
C SER A 48 4.18 -0.70 18.48
#